data_3db9804d6d03883ca8db84092790c13a
#
_entry.id   3db9804d6d03883ca8db84092790c13a
#
_cell.length_a   1.000
_cell.length_b   1.000
_cell.length_c   1.000
_cell.angle_alpha   90.00
_cell.angle_beta   90.00
_cell.angle_gamma   90.00
#
_symmetry.space_group_name_H-M   'P 1'
#
loop_
_entity.id
_entity.type
_entity.pdbx_description
1 polymer ?
#
loop_
_entity_poly.entity_id
_entity_poly.type
_entity_poly.pdbx_seq_one_letter_code
_entity_poly.pdbx_strand_id
1 'polypeptide(L)'
;MNSRRSFIKTLTAASAASVLPIHTLTSNTMSAQKMIHQVYFWLHKDSDLKEFMTDAAPMLGRCKDVAQFIMGTPAPTEKRDVVDHSFHVSCTMFFDSLEAQAAYQTDPLHLEFIKKYAHMWKTVKVYDIAI
;
A
#
# COMPACT_ATOMS: atom_id res chain seq x y z
N MET A 1 -36.15 -84.88 27.22
CA MET A 1 -35.31 -85.40 26.14
C MET A 1 -35.16 -84.34 25.08
N ASN A 2 -33.99 -84.14 24.61
CA ASN A 2 -33.51 -83.30 23.50
C ASN A 2 -33.57 -81.79 23.68
N SER A 3 -32.50 -81.31 24.22
CA SER A 3 -31.97 -80.00 24.15
C SER A 3 -31.63 -79.57 22.68
N ARG A 4 -32.15 -78.51 22.22
CA ARG A 4 -31.61 -77.83 21.03
C ARG A 4 -31.07 -76.47 21.43
N ARG A 5 -29.75 -76.43 21.55
CA ARG A 5 -28.98 -75.20 21.75
C ARG A 5 -29.08 -74.39 20.51
N SER A 6 -29.71 -73.23 20.63
CA SER A 6 -29.69 -72.18 19.61
C SER A 6 -28.44 -71.29 19.80
N PHE A 7 -27.54 -71.36 18.85
CA PHE A 7 -26.33 -70.53 18.80
C PHE A 7 -26.69 -69.17 18.18
N ILE A 8 -26.75 -68.11 18.99
CA ILE A 8 -26.89 -66.74 18.49
C ILE A 8 -25.47 -66.24 18.14
N LYS A 9 -25.25 -66.11 16.88
CA LYS A 9 -24.03 -65.40 16.38
C LYS A 9 -24.28 -63.93 16.49
N THR A 10 -23.63 -63.28 17.44
CA THR A 10 -23.55 -61.86 17.55
C THR A 10 -22.60 -61.34 16.45
N LEU A 11 -23.15 -60.59 15.47
CA LEU A 11 -22.38 -59.89 14.46
C LEU A 11 -21.99 -58.55 15.04
N THR A 12 -20.75 -58.40 15.46
CA THR A 12 -20.18 -57.11 15.83
C THR A 12 -19.82 -56.34 14.55
N ALA A 13 -20.64 -55.37 14.21
CA ALA A 13 -20.30 -54.40 13.17
C ALA A 13 -19.29 -53.42 13.75
N ALA A 14 -18.05 -53.52 13.33
CA ALA A 14 -17.05 -52.51 13.62
C ALA A 14 -17.28 -51.31 12.68
N SER A 15 -17.83 -50.23 13.24
CA SER A 15 -17.89 -48.93 12.55
C SER A 15 -16.50 -48.34 12.53
N ALA A 16 -15.80 -48.45 11.41
CA ALA A 16 -14.60 -47.68 11.17
C ALA A 16 -15.01 -46.22 10.86
N ALA A 17 -14.92 -45.37 11.87
CA ALA A 17 -14.99 -43.92 11.67
C ALA A 17 -13.72 -43.51 10.97
N SER A 18 -13.81 -43.29 9.66
CA SER A 18 -12.75 -42.62 8.88
C SER A 18 -12.72 -41.17 9.26
N VAL A 19 -11.81 -40.83 10.16
CA VAL A 19 -11.46 -39.43 10.44
C VAL A 19 -10.69 -38.93 9.23
N LEU A 20 -11.37 -38.18 8.35
CA LEU A 20 -10.71 -37.43 7.30
C LEU A 20 -9.89 -36.31 7.95
N PRO A 21 -8.60 -36.16 7.62
CA PRO A 21 -7.84 -35.02 8.09
C PRO A 21 -8.46 -33.76 7.51
N ILE A 22 -8.99 -32.92 8.38
CA ILE A 22 -9.36 -31.54 8.01
C ILE A 22 -8.03 -30.84 7.70
N HIS A 23 -7.70 -30.76 6.41
CA HIS A 23 -6.67 -29.82 5.98
C HIS A 23 -7.21 -28.44 6.26
N THR A 24 -6.81 -27.87 7.38
CA THR A 24 -6.90 -26.43 7.59
C THR A 24 -6.08 -25.79 6.48
N LEU A 25 -6.75 -25.31 5.46
CA LEU A 25 -6.20 -24.34 4.53
C LEU A 25 -5.86 -23.10 5.38
N THR A 26 -4.65 -23.07 5.91
CA THR A 26 -4.04 -21.82 6.32
C THR A 26 -3.96 -20.98 5.06
N SER A 27 -4.97 -20.14 4.85
CA SER A 27 -4.85 -19.03 3.91
C SER A 27 -3.68 -18.20 4.42
N ASN A 28 -2.52 -18.40 3.83
CA ASN A 28 -1.42 -17.47 3.91
C ASN A 28 -1.95 -16.18 3.27
N THR A 29 -2.57 -15.32 4.08
CA THR A 29 -2.81 -13.95 3.70
C THR A 29 -1.42 -13.34 3.54
N MET A 30 -0.92 -13.38 2.32
CA MET A 30 0.27 -12.61 1.97
C MET A 30 -0.05 -11.17 2.36
N SER A 31 0.68 -10.65 3.35
CA SER A 31 0.57 -9.25 3.72
C SER A 31 0.75 -8.42 2.46
N ALA A 32 -0.19 -7.51 2.18
CA ALA A 32 -0.09 -6.63 1.03
C ALA A 32 1.24 -5.89 1.07
N GLN A 33 1.94 -5.81 -0.06
CA GLN A 33 3.20 -5.10 -0.19
C GLN A 33 2.98 -3.61 0.05
N LYS A 34 3.45 -3.11 1.18
CA LYS A 34 3.44 -1.68 1.48
C LYS A 34 4.51 -0.95 0.68
N MET A 35 4.28 0.33 0.43
CA MET A 35 5.25 1.13 -0.32
C MET A 35 5.27 2.59 0.11
N ILE A 36 6.39 3.22 -0.20
CA ILE A 36 6.59 4.67 -0.09
C ILE A 36 6.70 5.23 -1.51
N HIS A 37 5.92 6.26 -1.79
CA HIS A 37 5.94 7.02 -3.03
C HIS A 37 6.54 8.39 -2.73
N GLN A 38 7.78 8.62 -3.15
CA GLN A 38 8.49 9.88 -2.93
C GLN A 38 8.49 10.70 -4.21
N VAL A 39 7.97 11.91 -4.12
CA VAL A 39 7.87 12.84 -5.24
C VAL A 39 8.67 14.09 -4.94
N TYR A 40 9.52 14.49 -5.86
CA TYR A 40 10.34 15.70 -5.76
C TYR A 40 9.97 16.64 -6.91
N PHE A 41 9.70 17.90 -6.57
CA PHE A 41 9.30 18.94 -7.50
C PHE A 41 10.38 20.00 -7.65
N TRP A 42 10.73 20.32 -8.90
CA TRP A 42 11.50 21.49 -9.28
C TRP A 42 10.54 22.49 -9.91
N LEU A 43 10.23 23.55 -9.20
CA LEU A 43 9.30 24.57 -9.66
C LEU A 43 9.97 25.50 -10.69
N HIS A 44 9.17 26.11 -11.55
CA HIS A 44 9.62 27.22 -12.37
C HIS A 44 10.01 28.41 -11.49
N LYS A 45 10.93 29.24 -11.98
CA LYS A 45 11.45 30.40 -11.24
C LYS A 45 10.34 31.38 -10.80
N ASP A 46 9.32 31.52 -11.64
CA ASP A 46 8.22 32.46 -11.41
C ASP A 46 7.02 31.82 -10.65
N SER A 47 7.13 30.55 -10.29
CA SER A 47 6.09 29.87 -9.52
C SER A 47 6.15 30.26 -8.04
N ASP A 48 4.98 30.45 -7.44
CA ASP A 48 4.86 30.76 -6.01
C ASP A 48 5.05 29.50 -5.17
N LEU A 49 6.21 29.40 -4.52
CA LEU A 49 6.51 28.27 -3.63
C LEU A 49 5.51 28.16 -2.47
N LYS A 50 5.07 29.30 -1.92
CA LYS A 50 4.13 29.33 -0.83
C LYS A 50 2.78 28.76 -1.28
N GLU A 51 2.26 29.21 -2.42
CA GLU A 51 1.03 28.68 -3.01
C GLU A 51 1.15 27.18 -3.25
N PHE A 52 2.26 26.71 -3.82
CA PHE A 52 2.48 25.30 -4.06
C PHE A 52 2.44 24.48 -2.76
N MET A 53 3.03 24.99 -1.69
CA MET A 53 3.09 24.28 -0.40
C MET A 53 1.77 24.36 0.40
N THR A 54 0.99 25.45 0.25
CA THR A 54 -0.25 25.62 1.02
C THR A 54 -1.48 25.06 0.32
N ASP A 55 -1.53 25.16 -1.00
CA ASP A 55 -2.74 24.89 -1.78
C ASP A 55 -2.60 23.66 -2.68
N ALA A 56 -1.46 23.50 -3.35
CA ALA A 56 -1.25 22.43 -4.31
C ALA A 56 -0.85 21.09 -3.66
N ALA A 57 0.34 21.02 -3.09
CA ALA A 57 0.90 19.77 -2.58
C ALA A 57 0.04 19.07 -1.51
N PRO A 58 -0.65 19.79 -0.59
CA PRO A 58 -1.52 19.14 0.38
C PRO A 58 -2.70 18.37 -0.22
N MET A 59 -3.09 18.66 -1.47
CA MET A 59 -4.12 17.88 -2.18
C MET A 59 -3.73 16.41 -2.29
N LEU A 60 -2.45 16.13 -2.52
CA LEU A 60 -1.93 14.76 -2.63
C LEU A 60 -2.14 13.96 -1.34
N GLY A 61 -1.93 14.61 -0.19
CA GLY A 61 -2.14 13.99 1.12
C GLY A 61 -3.60 13.75 1.49
N ARG A 62 -4.54 14.40 0.82
CA ARG A 62 -5.98 14.22 1.02
C ARG A 62 -6.60 13.14 0.12
N CYS A 63 -5.84 12.57 -0.80
CA CYS A 63 -6.29 11.43 -1.59
C CYS A 63 -6.61 10.26 -0.66
N LYS A 64 -7.75 9.60 -0.87
CA LYS A 64 -8.33 8.62 0.08
C LYS A 64 -7.45 7.40 0.35
N ASP A 65 -6.61 7.00 -0.60
CA ASP A 65 -5.76 5.81 -0.49
C ASP A 65 -4.37 6.12 0.11
N VAL A 66 -4.06 7.38 0.39
CA VAL A 66 -2.82 7.79 1.05
C VAL A 66 -2.93 7.54 2.55
N ALA A 67 -2.13 6.60 3.07
CA ALA A 67 -2.15 6.25 4.49
C ALA A 67 -1.43 7.30 5.37
N GLN A 68 -0.34 7.87 4.85
CA GLN A 68 0.41 8.94 5.51
C GLN A 68 1.03 9.87 4.47
N PHE A 69 1.07 11.15 4.78
CA PHE A 69 1.64 12.19 3.92
C PHE A 69 2.63 13.05 4.71
N ILE A 70 3.82 13.23 4.14
CA ILE A 70 4.85 14.12 4.68
C ILE A 70 5.31 15.02 3.55
N MET A 71 5.35 16.32 3.78
CA MET A 71 5.83 17.32 2.83
C MET A 71 6.97 18.12 3.45
N GLY A 72 7.94 18.49 2.65
CA GLY A 72 9.06 19.29 3.10
C GLY A 72 9.81 20.00 1.99
N THR A 73 10.76 20.81 2.40
CA THR A 73 11.74 21.49 1.54
C THR A 73 13.14 20.95 1.84
N PRO A 74 14.17 21.25 1.04
CA PRO A 74 15.53 20.84 1.36
C PRO A 74 15.95 21.30 2.74
N ALA A 75 16.46 20.37 3.55
CA ALA A 75 16.99 20.68 4.85
C ALA A 75 18.35 21.42 4.70
N PRO A 76 18.67 22.39 5.57
CA PRO A 76 19.92 23.15 5.48
C PRO A 76 21.11 22.34 6.07
N THR A 77 21.31 21.13 5.56
CA THR A 77 22.43 20.27 5.93
C THR A 77 23.70 20.68 5.18
N GLU A 78 24.85 20.24 5.67
CA GLU A 78 26.13 20.49 5.02
C GLU A 78 26.12 19.98 3.57
N LYS A 79 26.66 20.81 2.66
CA LYS A 79 26.80 20.44 1.25
C LYS A 79 27.82 19.30 1.11
N ARG A 80 27.39 18.21 0.48
CA ARG A 80 28.22 17.05 0.14
C ARG A 80 27.86 16.57 -1.26
N ASP A 81 28.78 15.90 -1.94
CA ASP A 81 28.58 15.45 -3.32
C ASP A 81 27.37 14.52 -3.49
N VAL A 82 27.01 13.78 -2.44
CA VAL A 82 25.87 12.84 -2.42
C VAL A 82 24.57 13.48 -1.99
N VAL A 83 24.56 14.76 -1.59
CA VAL A 83 23.35 15.46 -1.12
C VAL A 83 22.84 16.39 -2.19
N ASP A 84 21.63 16.13 -2.70
CA ASP A 84 20.96 16.95 -3.67
C ASP A 84 19.91 17.84 -2.97
N HIS A 85 20.21 19.14 -2.88
CA HIS A 85 19.33 20.17 -2.36
C HIS A 85 18.63 20.97 -3.48
N SER A 86 18.67 20.47 -4.72
CA SER A 86 18.20 21.26 -5.88
C SER A 86 16.68 21.28 -6.03
N PHE A 87 15.96 20.35 -5.42
CA PHE A 87 14.49 20.35 -5.46
C PHE A 87 13.89 21.47 -4.59
N HIS A 88 12.66 21.86 -4.88
CA HIS A 88 11.95 22.89 -4.10
C HIS A 88 11.04 22.27 -3.04
N VAL A 89 10.30 21.22 -3.40
CA VAL A 89 9.37 20.54 -2.50
C VAL A 89 9.48 19.04 -2.68
N SER A 90 9.42 18.30 -1.58
CA SER A 90 9.24 16.86 -1.56
C SER A 90 7.90 16.49 -0.95
N CYS A 91 7.25 15.48 -1.52
CA CYS A 91 6.05 14.86 -0.98
C CYS A 91 6.32 13.36 -0.82
N THR A 92 6.24 12.88 0.40
CA THR A 92 6.39 11.46 0.72
C THR A 92 5.06 10.90 1.14
N MET A 93 4.57 9.92 0.40
CA MET A 93 3.30 9.25 0.63
C MET A 93 3.51 7.78 0.95
N PHE A 94 2.80 7.29 1.96
CA PHE A 94 2.79 5.89 2.35
C PHE A 94 1.50 5.25 1.87
N PHE A 95 1.60 4.08 1.27
CA PHE A 95 0.47 3.27 0.83
C PHE A 95 0.52 1.88 1.47
N ASP A 96 -0.65 1.38 1.87
CA ASP A 96 -0.77 0.07 2.50
C ASP A 96 -0.66 -1.09 1.50
N SER A 97 -0.73 -0.79 0.19
CA SER A 97 -0.58 -1.76 -0.89
C SER A 97 -0.20 -1.09 -2.22
N LEU A 98 0.27 -1.89 -3.17
CA LEU A 98 0.49 -1.45 -4.54
C LEU A 98 -0.83 -1.06 -5.23
N GLU A 99 -1.92 -1.76 -4.90
CA GLU A 99 -3.26 -1.48 -5.40
C GLU A 99 -3.76 -0.11 -4.92
N ALA A 100 -3.49 0.25 -3.64
CA ALA A 100 -3.82 1.57 -3.10
C ALA A 100 -3.08 2.69 -3.84
N GLN A 101 -1.79 2.49 -4.14
CA GLN A 101 -1.03 3.44 -4.94
C GLN A 101 -1.55 3.53 -6.38
N ALA A 102 -1.90 2.40 -7.00
CA ALA A 102 -2.50 2.40 -8.33
C ALA A 102 -3.84 3.16 -8.37
N ALA A 103 -4.69 2.98 -7.35
CA ALA A 103 -5.94 3.72 -7.19
C ALA A 103 -5.71 5.23 -7.01
N TYR A 104 -4.65 5.61 -6.26
CA TYR A 104 -4.25 7.02 -6.11
C TYR A 104 -3.96 7.70 -7.46
N GLN A 105 -3.39 7.00 -8.44
CA GLN A 105 -3.07 7.59 -9.76
C GLN A 105 -4.31 8.11 -10.48
N THR A 106 -5.47 7.55 -10.22
CA THR A 106 -6.76 7.93 -10.82
C THR A 106 -7.70 8.62 -9.82
N ASP A 107 -7.23 8.91 -8.60
CA ASP A 107 -8.01 9.66 -7.61
C ASP A 107 -8.39 11.05 -8.17
N PRO A 108 -9.66 11.48 -8.06
CA PRO A 108 -10.09 12.79 -8.56
C PRO A 108 -9.26 13.96 -8.03
N LEU A 109 -8.81 13.92 -6.77
CA LEU A 109 -7.95 14.96 -6.20
C LEU A 109 -6.55 14.97 -6.84
N HIS A 110 -5.98 13.78 -7.13
CA HIS A 110 -4.70 13.67 -7.81
C HIS A 110 -4.80 14.24 -9.24
N LEU A 111 -5.85 13.89 -9.97
CA LEU A 111 -6.07 14.39 -11.33
C LEU A 111 -6.33 15.90 -11.33
N GLU A 112 -7.08 16.42 -10.37
CA GLU A 112 -7.31 17.85 -10.20
C GLU A 112 -6.02 18.59 -9.86
N PHE A 113 -5.19 18.05 -8.97
CA PHE A 113 -3.86 18.58 -8.66
C PHE A 113 -3.02 18.74 -9.92
N ILE A 114 -2.93 17.70 -10.74
CA ILE A 114 -2.18 17.76 -12.01
C ILE A 114 -2.76 18.83 -12.93
N LYS A 115 -4.08 18.79 -13.15
CA LYS A 115 -4.76 19.74 -14.04
C LYS A 115 -4.55 21.19 -13.63
N LYS A 116 -4.60 21.47 -12.33
CA LYS A 116 -4.58 22.84 -11.80
C LYS A 116 -3.17 23.39 -11.62
N TYR A 117 -2.20 22.53 -11.24
CA TYR A 117 -0.89 22.97 -10.78
C TYR A 117 0.31 22.50 -11.60
N ALA A 118 0.10 21.68 -12.66
CA ALA A 118 1.22 21.17 -13.47
C ALA A 118 2.07 22.27 -14.10
N HIS A 119 1.50 23.45 -14.34
CA HIS A 119 2.22 24.62 -14.89
C HIS A 119 3.27 25.18 -13.92
N MET A 120 3.20 24.84 -12.62
CA MET A 120 4.10 25.36 -11.60
C MET A 120 5.46 24.65 -11.57
N TRP A 121 5.55 23.39 -12.01
CA TRP A 121 6.82 22.66 -12.01
C TRP A 121 7.39 22.46 -13.41
N LYS A 122 8.71 22.53 -13.51
CA LYS A 122 9.46 22.20 -14.72
C LYS A 122 9.95 20.76 -14.77
N THR A 123 10.12 20.16 -13.59
CA THR A 123 10.59 18.77 -13.43
C THR A 123 9.93 18.15 -12.22
N VAL A 124 9.57 16.89 -12.34
CA VAL A 124 9.15 16.04 -11.24
C VAL A 124 9.91 14.72 -11.33
N LYS A 125 10.35 14.21 -10.18
CA LYS A 125 10.92 12.86 -10.06
C LYS A 125 10.21 12.08 -8.99
N VAL A 126 10.03 10.80 -9.26
CA VAL A 126 9.35 9.88 -8.35
C VAL A 126 10.27 8.70 -8.05
N TYR A 127 10.28 8.29 -6.77
CA TYR A 127 10.94 7.08 -6.31
C TYR A 127 9.91 6.23 -5.56
N ASP A 128 9.64 5.04 -6.09
CA ASP A 128 8.74 4.07 -5.50
C ASP A 128 9.57 3.01 -4.75
N ILE A 129 9.32 2.86 -3.45
CA ILE A 129 10.11 2.03 -2.55
C ILE A 129 9.18 1.00 -1.93
N ALA A 130 9.48 -0.29 -2.10
CA ALA A 130 8.80 -1.37 -1.39
C ALA A 130 9.32 -1.49 0.05
N ILE A 131 8.41 -1.65 1.03
CA ILE A 131 8.74 -1.78 2.45
C ILE A 131 7.96 -2.94 3.11
#